data_4370b8eeebd748cc1c64f8f093845899
#
_entry.id   4370b8eeebd748cc1c64f8f093845899
#
_cell.length_a   1.000
_cell.length_b   1.000
_cell.length_c   1.000
_cell.angle_alpha   90.00
_cell.angle_beta   90.00
_cell.angle_gamma   90.00
#
_symmetry.space_group_name_H-M   'P 1'
#
loop_
_entity.id
_entity.type
_entity.pdbx_description
1 polymer ?
#
loop_
_entity_poly.entity_id
_entity_poly.type
_entity_poly.pdbx_seq_one_letter_code
_entity_poly.pdbx_strand_id
1 'polypeptide(L)'
;MSLSKAALNMAEALRPVLVKLIPQKMLSAVKAKVIEKGAKDLEKTEITPFEPQAHKKGINLIGSIKSDTGLGQSMRLVAEILENSTWDYTVYDYFVPPGGSRTNEAFDGKITQTGPYNINLIHVNPSELPLAFMDVGKNQWDTRYNIGYWLWELEEFPKEWLPAFHLLDEVWTPSEFISQNLRKYT
;
A
#
# COMPACT_ATOMS: atom_id res chain seq x y z
N MET A 1 -1.02 -17.49 -9.65
CA MET A 1 -0.63 -16.11 -10.03
C MET A 1 -1.83 -15.46 -10.68
N SER A 2 -2.41 -14.37 -10.13
CA SER A 2 -3.59 -13.77 -10.74
C SER A 2 -3.21 -13.12 -12.08
N LEU A 3 -4.13 -13.15 -13.05
CA LEU A 3 -3.96 -12.50 -14.37
C LEU A 3 -3.56 -11.01 -14.24
N SER A 4 -4.00 -10.35 -13.18
CA SER A 4 -3.66 -8.95 -12.87
C SER A 4 -2.19 -8.74 -12.47
N LYS A 5 -1.61 -9.68 -11.70
CA LYS A 5 -0.18 -9.62 -11.33
C LYS A 5 0.74 -9.89 -12.54
N ALA A 6 0.34 -10.80 -13.42
CA ALA A 6 1.05 -11.05 -14.67
C ALA A 6 1.00 -9.82 -15.61
N ALA A 7 -0.13 -9.11 -15.68
CA ALA A 7 -0.28 -7.89 -16.46
C ALA A 7 0.55 -6.73 -15.91
N LEU A 8 0.62 -6.58 -14.57
CA LEU A 8 1.48 -5.59 -13.91
C LEU A 8 2.96 -5.86 -14.18
N ASN A 9 3.42 -7.10 -14.01
CA ASN A 9 4.82 -7.50 -14.27
C ASN A 9 5.20 -7.32 -15.76
N MET A 10 4.26 -7.58 -16.67
CA MET A 10 4.49 -7.36 -18.10
C MET A 10 4.53 -5.87 -18.45
N ALA A 11 3.71 -5.05 -17.80
CA ALA A 11 3.75 -3.60 -17.93
C ALA A 11 5.07 -3.01 -17.39
N GLU A 12 5.61 -3.55 -16.30
CA GLU A 12 6.93 -3.20 -15.76
C GLU A 12 8.06 -3.58 -16.72
N ALA A 13 8.07 -4.79 -17.24
CA ALA A 13 9.09 -5.26 -18.19
C ALA A 13 9.11 -4.44 -19.50
N LEU A 14 7.95 -4.00 -19.97
CA LEU A 14 7.80 -3.18 -21.18
C LEU A 14 7.95 -1.67 -20.92
N ARG A 15 8.03 -1.24 -19.67
CA ARG A 15 8.08 0.17 -19.27
C ARG A 15 9.14 1.01 -20.00
N PRO A 16 10.42 0.60 -20.13
CA PRO A 16 11.43 1.43 -20.79
C PRO A 16 11.07 1.80 -22.24
N VAL A 17 10.26 0.94 -22.88
CA VAL A 17 9.76 1.13 -24.24
C VAL A 17 8.46 1.93 -24.23
N LEU A 18 7.54 1.63 -23.33
CA LEU A 18 6.22 2.27 -23.25
C LEU A 18 6.31 3.75 -22.84
N VAL A 19 7.19 4.09 -21.89
CA VAL A 19 7.37 5.49 -21.42
C VAL A 19 7.96 6.38 -22.52
N LYS A 20 8.74 5.82 -23.45
CA LYS A 20 9.29 6.55 -24.60
C LYS A 20 8.28 6.74 -25.73
N LEU A 21 7.28 5.87 -25.85
CA LEU A 21 6.35 5.83 -26.96
C LEU A 21 4.95 6.37 -26.63
N ILE A 22 4.56 6.36 -25.34
CA ILE A 22 3.21 6.74 -24.91
C ILE A 22 3.27 8.07 -24.13
N PRO A 23 2.48 9.09 -24.51
CA PRO A 23 2.39 10.34 -23.77
C PRO A 23 1.99 10.10 -22.31
N GLN A 24 2.60 10.86 -21.40
CA GLN A 24 2.38 10.74 -19.95
C GLN A 24 0.89 10.86 -19.53
N LYS A 25 0.11 11.69 -20.27
CA LYS A 25 -1.35 11.80 -20.11
C LYS A 25 -2.11 10.49 -20.40
N MET A 26 -1.62 9.68 -21.34
CA MET A 26 -2.24 8.39 -21.63
C MET A 26 -1.92 7.34 -20.58
N LEU A 27 -0.69 7.34 -20.06
CA LEU A 27 -0.27 6.46 -18.96
C LEU A 27 -1.06 6.76 -17.68
N SER A 28 -1.26 8.05 -17.35
CA SER A 28 -2.06 8.45 -16.20
C SER A 28 -3.55 8.08 -16.36
N ALA A 29 -4.10 8.20 -17.56
CA ALA A 29 -5.48 7.78 -17.84
C ALA A 29 -5.66 6.25 -17.71
N VAL A 30 -4.69 5.46 -18.16
CA VAL A 30 -4.70 4.01 -17.98
C VAL A 30 -4.60 3.64 -16.49
N LYS A 31 -3.68 4.29 -15.75
CA LYS A 31 -3.55 4.11 -14.29
C LYS A 31 -4.89 4.42 -13.59
N ALA A 32 -5.53 5.54 -13.92
CA ALA A 32 -6.81 5.93 -13.34
C ALA A 32 -7.92 4.88 -13.60
N LYS A 33 -8.02 4.35 -14.82
CA LYS A 33 -8.97 3.28 -15.15
C LYS A 33 -8.70 1.96 -14.43
N VAL A 34 -7.43 1.61 -14.23
CA VAL A 34 -7.05 0.40 -13.47
C VAL A 34 -7.41 0.57 -12.00
N ILE A 35 -7.18 1.76 -11.43
CA ILE A 35 -7.57 2.10 -10.05
C ILE A 35 -9.09 2.04 -9.90
N GLU A 36 -9.85 2.68 -10.81
CA GLU A 36 -11.32 2.68 -10.78
C GLU A 36 -11.90 1.25 -10.88
N LYS A 37 -11.35 0.44 -11.77
CA LYS A 37 -11.75 -0.96 -11.88
C LYS A 37 -11.37 -1.75 -10.63
N GLY A 38 -10.15 -1.56 -10.13
CA GLY A 38 -9.68 -2.17 -8.88
C GLY A 38 -10.57 -1.80 -7.69
N ALA A 39 -10.97 -0.53 -7.56
CA ALA A 39 -11.88 -0.06 -6.51
C ALA A 39 -13.26 -0.77 -6.56
N LYS A 40 -13.84 -0.94 -7.76
CA LYS A 40 -15.09 -1.68 -7.95
C LYS A 40 -14.97 -3.19 -7.62
N ASP A 41 -13.81 -3.77 -7.90
CA ASP A 41 -13.54 -5.18 -7.57
C ASP A 41 -13.32 -5.35 -6.06
N LEU A 42 -12.81 -4.31 -5.36
CA LEU A 42 -12.64 -4.32 -3.90
C LEU A 42 -13.96 -4.39 -3.13
N GLU A 43 -15.02 -3.72 -3.61
CA GLU A 43 -16.36 -3.76 -2.97
C GLU A 43 -16.92 -5.19 -2.88
N LYS A 44 -16.41 -6.11 -3.72
CA LYS A 44 -16.80 -7.52 -3.77
C LYS A 44 -15.78 -8.45 -3.12
N THR A 45 -14.66 -7.89 -2.66
CA THR A 45 -13.58 -8.69 -2.08
C THR A 45 -13.84 -8.88 -0.60
N GLU A 46 -14.05 -10.12 -0.19
CA GLU A 46 -14.12 -10.48 1.22
C GLU A 46 -12.71 -10.74 1.74
N ILE A 47 -12.27 -9.98 2.74
CA ILE A 47 -11.05 -10.24 3.50
C ILE A 47 -11.41 -11.16 4.65
N THR A 48 -10.65 -12.24 4.82
CA THR A 48 -10.82 -13.13 5.96
C THR A 48 -10.45 -12.39 7.25
N PRO A 49 -11.35 -12.34 8.25
CA PRO A 49 -11.13 -11.59 9.48
C PRO A 49 -9.84 -11.97 10.20
N PHE A 50 -9.34 -11.04 11.01
CA PHE A 50 -8.13 -11.22 11.80
C PHE A 50 -8.20 -12.46 12.70
N GLU A 51 -7.17 -13.30 12.60
CA GLU A 51 -6.96 -14.47 13.47
C GLU A 51 -5.60 -14.35 14.18
N PRO A 52 -5.55 -14.01 15.47
CA PRO A 52 -4.31 -13.69 16.18
C PRO A 52 -3.24 -14.78 16.12
N GLN A 53 -3.66 -16.05 16.01
CA GLN A 53 -2.79 -17.22 16.03
C GLN A 53 -2.41 -17.76 14.65
N ALA A 54 -2.96 -17.19 13.55
CA ALA A 54 -2.70 -17.66 12.20
C ALA A 54 -1.27 -17.36 11.72
N HIS A 55 -0.65 -16.32 12.28
CA HIS A 55 0.67 -15.84 11.91
C HIS A 55 1.53 -15.52 13.13
N LYS A 56 2.84 -15.39 12.94
CA LYS A 56 3.77 -14.95 13.99
C LYS A 56 3.42 -13.53 14.45
N LYS A 57 3.59 -13.25 15.73
CA LYS A 57 3.45 -11.89 16.25
C LYS A 57 4.54 -10.99 15.66
N GLY A 58 4.14 -9.84 15.12
CA GLY A 58 5.05 -8.87 14.51
C GLY A 58 4.35 -8.02 13.47
N ILE A 59 5.13 -7.23 12.72
CA ILE A 59 4.64 -6.22 11.78
C ILE A 59 5.21 -6.45 10.39
N ASN A 60 4.32 -6.52 9.39
CA ASN A 60 4.68 -6.38 7.99
C ASN A 60 4.47 -4.92 7.60
N LEU A 61 5.54 -4.16 7.43
CA LEU A 61 5.49 -2.77 7.01
C LEU A 61 5.41 -2.73 5.47
N ILE A 62 4.30 -2.27 4.92
CA ILE A 62 4.01 -2.28 3.47
C ILE A 62 4.01 -0.85 2.93
N GLY A 63 4.83 -0.54 1.93
CA GLY A 63 4.89 0.77 1.30
C GLY A 63 6.20 1.02 0.56
N SER A 64 6.42 2.25 0.09
CA SER A 64 7.56 2.61 -0.76
C SER A 64 8.79 3.01 0.06
N ILE A 65 9.42 2.08 0.77
CA ILE A 65 10.55 2.35 1.69
C ILE A 65 11.75 3.00 0.98
N LYS A 66 12.02 2.61 -0.26
CA LYS A 66 13.15 3.11 -1.06
C LYS A 66 12.89 4.46 -1.71
N SER A 67 11.64 4.95 -1.70
CA SER A 67 11.27 6.18 -2.39
C SER A 67 11.87 7.43 -1.73
N ASP A 68 12.35 8.37 -2.54
CA ASP A 68 12.89 9.67 -2.10
C ASP A 68 11.78 10.73 -1.88
N THR A 69 10.53 10.29 -1.76
CA THR A 69 9.35 11.12 -1.46
C THR A 69 9.11 11.29 0.04
N GLY A 70 8.23 12.23 0.42
CA GLY A 70 7.77 12.40 1.80
C GLY A 70 7.13 11.14 2.38
N LEU A 71 6.35 10.38 1.58
CA LEU A 71 5.80 9.07 1.99
C LEU A 71 6.89 8.05 2.30
N GLY A 72 7.93 7.96 1.45
CA GLY A 72 9.07 7.10 1.71
C GLY A 72 9.83 7.50 2.97
N GLN A 73 10.03 8.81 3.19
CA GLN A 73 10.66 9.31 4.42
C GLN A 73 9.83 8.98 5.67
N SER A 74 8.52 9.21 5.62
CA SER A 74 7.62 8.88 6.74
C SER A 74 7.64 7.38 7.05
N MET A 75 7.65 6.53 6.03
CA MET A 75 7.76 5.07 6.23
C MET A 75 9.10 4.67 6.88
N ARG A 76 10.22 5.29 6.48
CA ARG A 76 11.54 5.03 7.09
C ARG A 76 11.58 5.43 8.56
N LEU A 77 10.93 6.54 8.96
CA LEU A 77 10.81 6.92 10.37
C LEU A 77 10.05 5.84 11.18
N VAL A 78 8.99 5.26 10.61
CA VAL A 78 8.29 4.13 11.24
C VAL A 78 9.21 2.91 11.34
N ALA A 79 9.96 2.60 10.29
CA ALA A 79 10.92 1.49 10.31
C ALA A 79 12.02 1.70 11.36
N GLU A 80 12.54 2.92 11.54
CA GLU A 80 13.50 3.27 12.60
C GLU A 80 12.91 3.06 14.01
N ILE A 81 11.63 3.42 14.20
CA ILE A 81 10.93 3.15 15.47
C ILE A 81 10.85 1.65 15.72
N LEU A 82 10.52 0.85 14.71
CA LEU A 82 10.44 -0.59 14.81
C LEU A 82 11.80 -1.24 15.10
N GLU A 83 12.89 -0.76 14.47
CA GLU A 83 14.27 -1.22 14.77
C GLU A 83 14.66 -1.01 16.25
N ASN A 84 14.18 0.06 16.87
CA ASN A 84 14.44 0.39 18.26
C ASN A 84 13.36 -0.15 19.24
N SER A 85 12.45 -0.98 18.75
CA SER A 85 11.39 -1.60 19.52
C SER A 85 11.68 -3.08 19.81
N THR A 86 10.78 -3.73 20.55
CA THR A 86 10.79 -5.19 20.77
C THR A 86 9.95 -5.96 19.74
N TRP A 87 9.45 -5.28 18.70
CA TRP A 87 8.62 -5.89 17.67
C TRP A 87 9.47 -6.42 16.52
N ASP A 88 9.29 -7.68 16.21
CA ASP A 88 9.81 -8.22 14.94
C ASP A 88 9.08 -7.57 13.75
N TYR A 89 9.82 -7.22 12.70
CA TYR A 89 9.21 -6.67 11.50
C TYR A 89 9.94 -7.05 10.22
N THR A 90 9.21 -6.99 9.12
CA THR A 90 9.71 -7.06 7.74
C THR A 90 9.14 -5.91 6.92
N VAL A 91 9.73 -5.65 5.77
CA VAL A 91 9.29 -4.62 4.83
C VAL A 91 8.87 -5.28 3.52
N TYR A 92 7.67 -4.95 3.04
CA TYR A 92 7.28 -5.17 1.66
C TYR A 92 7.42 -3.84 0.92
N ASP A 93 8.42 -3.76 0.04
CA ASP A 93 8.70 -2.54 -0.72
C ASP A 93 7.75 -2.44 -1.92
N TYR A 94 6.58 -1.81 -1.65
CA TYR A 94 5.56 -1.55 -2.66
C TYR A 94 5.96 -0.38 -3.55
N PHE A 95 5.86 -0.57 -4.86
CA PHE A 95 6.15 0.48 -5.82
C PHE A 95 5.32 0.31 -7.09
N VAL A 96 4.65 1.38 -7.52
CA VAL A 96 3.95 1.45 -8.80
C VAL A 96 4.57 2.54 -9.68
N PRO A 97 5.11 2.17 -10.83
CA PRO A 97 5.57 3.13 -11.84
C PRO A 97 4.41 3.95 -12.46
N PRO A 98 4.68 5.19 -12.93
CA PRO A 98 5.92 5.94 -12.80
C PRO A 98 6.04 6.57 -11.41
N GLY A 99 6.92 6.06 -10.58
CA GLY A 99 7.27 6.66 -9.30
C GLY A 99 8.51 7.53 -9.42
N GLY A 100 8.79 8.32 -8.39
CA GLY A 100 9.99 9.14 -8.27
C GLY A 100 11.28 8.33 -8.12
N SER A 101 12.36 9.03 -7.76
CA SER A 101 13.64 8.43 -7.42
C SER A 101 13.51 7.45 -6.24
N ARG A 102 14.34 6.39 -6.25
CA ARG A 102 14.34 5.30 -5.27
C ARG A 102 15.77 4.91 -4.94
N THR A 103 16.46 5.77 -4.22
CA THR A 103 17.91 5.60 -3.96
C THR A 103 18.20 5.14 -2.54
N ASN A 104 17.20 5.11 -1.65
CA ASN A 104 17.42 4.72 -0.27
C ASN A 104 17.54 3.20 -0.11
N GLU A 105 18.63 2.75 0.51
CA GLU A 105 18.96 1.34 0.74
C GLU A 105 19.06 0.97 2.23
N ALA A 106 18.75 1.91 3.13
CA ALA A 106 18.94 1.73 4.58
C ALA A 106 18.24 0.49 5.17
N PHE A 107 17.15 0.05 4.55
CA PHE A 107 16.34 -1.07 5.05
C PHE A 107 16.32 -2.28 4.10
N ASP A 108 17.25 -2.37 3.15
CA ASP A 108 17.29 -3.48 2.17
C ASP A 108 17.35 -4.86 2.83
N GLY A 109 18.04 -4.97 3.96
CA GLY A 109 18.11 -6.22 4.74
C GLY A 109 16.79 -6.67 5.38
N LYS A 110 15.75 -5.80 5.40
CA LYS A 110 14.41 -6.11 5.92
C LYS A 110 13.39 -6.41 4.82
N ILE A 111 13.75 -6.18 3.55
CA ILE A 111 12.83 -6.34 2.43
C ILE A 111 12.56 -7.81 2.16
N THR A 112 11.27 -8.15 2.09
CA THR A 112 10.78 -9.51 1.78
C THR A 112 9.65 -9.45 0.76
N GLN A 113 9.43 -10.58 0.06
CA GLN A 113 8.31 -10.74 -0.87
C GLN A 113 7.02 -11.23 -0.19
N THR A 114 7.11 -11.66 1.07
CA THR A 114 5.98 -12.18 1.86
C THR A 114 6.12 -11.71 3.30
N GLY A 115 5.00 -11.28 3.88
CA GLY A 115 4.96 -10.88 5.29
C GLY A 115 4.65 -12.09 6.19
N PRO A 116 5.55 -12.49 7.11
CA PRO A 116 5.30 -13.63 8.02
C PRO A 116 4.45 -13.28 9.24
N TYR A 117 4.16 -11.99 9.47
CA TYR A 117 3.59 -11.51 10.72
C TYR A 117 2.08 -11.29 10.65
N ASN A 118 1.45 -11.16 11.82
CA ASN A 118 0.01 -11.07 12.00
C ASN A 118 -0.57 -9.64 11.87
N ILE A 119 0.28 -8.61 11.81
CA ILE A 119 -0.15 -7.21 11.62
C ILE A 119 0.46 -6.69 10.32
N ASN A 120 -0.38 -6.11 9.48
CA ASN A 120 0.06 -5.29 8.34
C ASN A 120 -0.05 -3.81 8.72
N LEU A 121 1.05 -3.07 8.65
CA LEU A 121 1.05 -1.60 8.71
C LEU A 121 1.30 -1.06 7.30
N ILE A 122 0.25 -0.57 6.69
CA ILE A 122 0.19 -0.26 5.27
C ILE A 122 0.37 1.25 5.08
N HIS A 123 1.58 1.64 4.72
CA HIS A 123 1.98 3.03 4.51
C HIS A 123 1.75 3.45 3.05
N VAL A 124 0.50 3.35 2.61
CA VAL A 124 0.05 3.64 1.25
C VAL A 124 -1.23 4.45 1.33
N ASN A 125 -1.28 5.58 0.63
CA ASN A 125 -2.47 6.43 0.61
C ASN A 125 -3.68 5.73 -0.04
N PRO A 126 -4.91 6.09 0.34
CA PRO A 126 -6.13 5.42 -0.12
C PRO A 126 -6.28 5.36 -1.64
N SER A 127 -5.79 6.38 -2.36
CA SER A 127 -5.79 6.39 -3.83
C SER A 127 -5.00 5.26 -4.49
N GLU A 128 -3.99 4.73 -3.82
CA GLU A 128 -3.12 3.67 -4.34
C GLU A 128 -3.32 2.32 -3.64
N LEU A 129 -4.10 2.29 -2.57
CA LEU A 129 -4.34 1.07 -1.79
C LEU A 129 -4.91 -0.09 -2.61
N PRO A 130 -5.84 0.12 -3.59
CA PRO A 130 -6.29 -0.94 -4.48
C PRO A 130 -5.16 -1.60 -5.28
N LEU A 131 -4.21 -0.80 -5.74
CA LEU A 131 -3.04 -1.32 -6.48
C LEU A 131 -2.08 -2.07 -5.55
N ALA A 132 -1.87 -1.55 -4.34
CA ALA A 132 -1.05 -2.23 -3.33
C ALA A 132 -1.65 -3.59 -2.95
N PHE A 133 -2.97 -3.67 -2.77
CA PHE A 133 -3.67 -4.93 -2.52
C PHE A 133 -3.48 -5.94 -3.66
N MET A 134 -3.57 -5.48 -4.91
CA MET A 134 -3.38 -6.35 -6.09
C MET A 134 -1.94 -6.85 -6.21
N ASP A 135 -0.96 -6.02 -5.88
CA ASP A 135 0.46 -6.36 -5.96
C ASP A 135 0.88 -7.32 -4.84
N VAL A 136 0.56 -6.98 -3.62
CA VAL A 136 0.87 -7.78 -2.42
C VAL A 136 0.09 -9.11 -2.44
N GLY A 137 -1.19 -9.06 -2.85
CA GLY A 137 -2.09 -10.19 -3.00
C GLY A 137 -2.93 -10.48 -1.75
N LYS A 138 -4.17 -10.92 -1.98
CA LYS A 138 -5.18 -11.19 -0.95
C LYS A 138 -4.68 -12.08 0.20
N ASN A 139 -3.91 -13.11 -0.09
CA ASN A 139 -3.35 -14.02 0.91
C ASN A 139 -2.42 -13.36 1.92
N GLN A 140 -1.89 -12.16 1.62
CA GLN A 140 -1.12 -11.34 2.56
C GLN A 140 -2.01 -10.38 3.37
N TRP A 141 -3.30 -10.27 3.04
CA TRP A 141 -4.31 -9.50 3.77
C TRP A 141 -5.14 -10.38 4.70
N ASP A 142 -5.53 -11.57 4.22
CA ASP A 142 -6.35 -12.51 4.98
C ASP A 142 -5.74 -12.88 6.32
N THR A 143 -6.59 -13.00 7.34
CA THR A 143 -6.27 -13.39 8.72
C THR A 143 -5.29 -12.47 9.47
N ARG A 144 -4.92 -11.35 8.86
CA ARG A 144 -4.05 -10.32 9.48
C ARG A 144 -4.85 -9.11 9.92
N TYR A 145 -4.34 -8.38 10.91
CA TYR A 145 -4.85 -7.08 11.30
C TYR A 145 -4.28 -6.01 10.38
N ASN A 146 -5.11 -5.43 9.55
CA ASN A 146 -4.71 -4.52 8.47
C ASN A 146 -4.91 -3.06 8.89
N ILE A 147 -3.81 -2.35 9.14
CA ILE A 147 -3.80 -0.94 9.56
C ILE A 147 -3.34 -0.09 8.38
N GLY A 148 -4.19 0.83 7.92
CA GLY A 148 -3.79 1.85 6.96
C GLY A 148 -3.19 3.06 7.66
N TYR A 149 -1.98 3.48 7.29
CA TYR A 149 -1.40 4.74 7.75
C TYR A 149 -1.51 5.78 6.64
N TRP A 150 -2.48 6.72 6.78
CA TRP A 150 -2.87 7.63 5.73
C TRP A 150 -2.43 9.06 5.98
N LEU A 151 -1.74 9.64 5.01
CA LEU A 151 -1.26 11.02 4.98
C LEU A 151 -2.12 11.83 4.00
N TRP A 152 -3.39 12.07 4.37
CA TRP A 152 -4.34 12.81 3.56
C TRP A 152 -4.58 14.21 4.17
N GLU A 153 -4.21 15.26 3.47
CA GLU A 153 -4.13 16.61 4.01
C GLU A 153 -5.32 17.53 3.58
N LEU A 154 -6.26 17.04 2.77
CA LEU A 154 -7.39 17.84 2.29
C LEU A 154 -8.63 17.65 3.16
N GLU A 155 -9.51 18.68 3.19
CA GLU A 155 -10.74 18.69 3.99
C GLU A 155 -11.79 17.68 3.50
N GLU A 156 -11.81 17.41 2.19
CA GLU A 156 -12.74 16.45 1.59
C GLU A 156 -12.00 15.17 1.20
N PHE A 157 -12.58 14.04 1.57
CA PHE A 157 -12.11 12.74 1.14
C PHE A 157 -12.84 12.33 -0.14
N PRO A 158 -12.13 12.01 -1.23
CA PRO A 158 -12.73 11.61 -2.49
C PRO A 158 -13.60 10.36 -2.36
N LYS A 159 -14.83 10.42 -2.85
CA LYS A 159 -15.80 9.30 -2.73
C LYS A 159 -15.32 8.04 -3.43
N GLU A 160 -14.57 8.19 -4.51
CA GLU A 160 -13.97 7.08 -5.26
C GLU A 160 -12.93 6.27 -4.47
N TRP A 161 -12.48 6.78 -3.31
CA TRP A 161 -11.52 6.08 -2.44
C TRP A 161 -12.18 5.42 -1.23
N LEU A 162 -13.49 5.62 -1.03
CA LEU A 162 -14.23 4.96 0.06
C LEU A 162 -14.08 3.42 0.05
N PRO A 163 -14.03 2.74 -1.10
CA PRO A 163 -13.79 1.30 -1.12
C PRO A 163 -12.48 0.86 -0.46
N ALA A 164 -11.49 1.76 -0.31
CA ALA A 164 -10.24 1.44 0.37
C ALA A 164 -10.43 1.05 1.86
N PHE A 165 -11.48 1.58 2.52
CA PHE A 165 -11.78 1.21 3.90
C PHE A 165 -12.11 -0.27 4.08
N HIS A 166 -12.68 -0.93 3.06
CA HIS A 166 -13.00 -2.37 3.12
C HIS A 166 -11.77 -3.28 3.24
N LEU A 167 -10.58 -2.75 2.97
CA LEU A 167 -9.33 -3.49 3.09
C LEU A 167 -8.69 -3.40 4.47
N LEU A 168 -9.25 -2.61 5.38
CA LEU A 168 -8.59 -2.21 6.61
C LEU A 168 -9.48 -2.50 7.83
N ASP A 169 -8.84 -2.93 8.91
CA ASP A 169 -9.45 -3.05 10.22
C ASP A 169 -9.36 -1.72 10.99
N GLU A 170 -8.33 -0.92 10.69
CA GLU A 170 -8.08 0.35 11.38
C GLU A 170 -7.35 1.34 10.46
N VAL A 171 -7.54 2.64 10.70
CA VAL A 171 -6.81 3.71 10.00
C VAL A 171 -6.11 4.60 11.01
N TRP A 172 -4.80 4.76 10.84
CA TRP A 172 -3.98 5.70 11.59
C TRP A 172 -3.69 6.94 10.76
N THR A 173 -3.67 8.08 11.43
CA THR A 173 -3.39 9.38 10.81
C THR A 173 -2.40 10.17 11.65
N PRO A 174 -1.56 11.02 11.05
CA PRO A 174 -0.55 11.79 11.78
C PRO A 174 -1.13 12.99 12.55
N SER A 175 -2.41 13.34 12.35
CA SER A 175 -3.03 14.50 12.99
C SER A 175 -4.52 14.30 13.26
N GLU A 176 -5.02 15.01 14.28
CA GLU A 176 -6.45 15.02 14.58
C GLU A 176 -7.28 15.65 13.45
N PHE A 177 -6.74 16.61 12.71
CA PHE A 177 -7.40 17.19 11.55
C PHE A 177 -7.78 16.12 10.52
N ILE A 178 -6.83 15.26 10.15
CA ILE A 178 -7.06 14.16 9.22
C ILE A 178 -8.04 13.14 9.82
N SER A 179 -7.84 12.78 11.09
CA SER A 179 -8.70 11.83 11.80
C SER A 179 -10.17 12.26 11.81
N GLN A 180 -10.44 13.52 12.18
CA GLN A 180 -11.81 14.09 12.18
C GLN A 180 -12.43 14.10 10.79
N ASN A 181 -11.62 14.32 9.76
CA ASN A 181 -12.10 14.28 8.38
C ASN A 181 -12.52 12.86 7.97
N LEU A 182 -11.69 11.87 8.25
CA LEU A 182 -11.97 10.47 7.88
C LEU A 182 -13.14 9.88 8.66
N ARG A 183 -13.33 10.24 9.94
CA ARG A 183 -14.47 9.80 10.76
C ARG A 183 -15.85 10.17 10.20
N LYS A 184 -15.94 11.06 9.23
CA LYS A 184 -17.18 11.37 8.53
C LYS A 184 -17.65 10.25 7.60
N TYR A 185 -16.76 9.30 7.30
CA TYR A 185 -16.94 8.27 6.28
C TYR A 185 -16.83 6.83 6.83
N THR A 186 -16.57 6.68 8.13
CA THR A 186 -16.43 5.37 8.82
C THR A 186 -17.57 5.14 9.80
#